data_30b65b74c4d4c793805489a8b39e23b2
#
_entry.id   30b65b74c4d4c793805489a8b39e23b2
#
_cell.length_a   1.000
_cell.length_b   1.000
_cell.length_c   1.000
_cell.angle_alpha   90.00
_cell.angle_beta   90.00
_cell.angle_gamma   90.00
#
_symmetry.space_group_name_H-M   'P 1'
#
loop_
_entity.id
_entity.type
_entity.pdbx_description
1 polymer ?
#
loop_
_entity_poly.entity_id
_entity_poly.type
_entity_poly.pdbx_seq_one_letter_code
_entity_poly.pdbx_strand_id
1 'polypeptide(L)'
;MLRNTLRRNKGITLIALVVTIIVLLILAGISISMLTGQNGILNRAAEAKEKTGIAQEDESQKLKGYEDTINQYAPSSNGGSTGGGSEGGNPTGGSLPTGTGTTPYLPNSTFSKKEGDLATGLVIQDASQNEYVWVEVPTTIYDNTTYNNNGAKKPQNADEWEKIRDCLKAYTADYSNSSYKDTDTDGTTYSVDYQNMLKSVYTNGGFWIGRYEAGLEEGKDPRASYTKISASDKAVVKQNKIPYNYVKRDEAQELATRMNYNGCTSSLIFGIQWDLVLKYIETKEPDQKTNLTSNSTTIGNYYNSSFELKRGKFAQYNALSNWFDYNSEEKPTLVTGSQKKEQSSYKNGILLTTGATDATNLQNIYDIAGNVWEWTLEFCNASVPCVVRGGCCIYAGGGSDIPAKYRSLYGTSDCTFNIGFRVGLWK
;
A
#
# COMPACT_ATOMS: atom_id res chain seq x y z
N MET A 1 31.49 -26.97 80.07
CA MET A 1 30.02 -26.93 79.82
C MET A 1 29.83 -26.71 78.32
N LEU A 2 29.65 -27.76 77.58
CA LEU A 2 29.35 -27.70 76.12
C LEU A 2 27.80 -27.73 75.95
N ARG A 3 27.24 -26.67 75.46
CA ARG A 3 25.82 -26.60 75.03
C ARG A 3 25.72 -27.08 73.59
N ASN A 4 25.23 -28.28 73.40
CA ASN A 4 24.77 -28.80 72.09
C ASN A 4 23.48 -28.07 71.68
N THR A 5 23.54 -27.23 70.61
CA THR A 5 22.37 -26.69 69.94
C THR A 5 21.90 -27.67 68.89
N LEU A 6 20.88 -28.45 69.19
CA LEU A 6 20.14 -29.28 68.23
C LEU A 6 19.44 -28.35 67.18
N ARG A 7 19.90 -28.35 65.96
CA ARG A 7 19.14 -27.78 64.81
C ARG A 7 17.90 -28.65 64.56
N ARG A 8 16.73 -28.11 64.86
CA ARG A 8 15.46 -28.71 64.48
C ARG A 8 15.34 -28.53 62.94
N ASN A 9 15.49 -29.59 62.19
CA ASN A 9 15.05 -29.68 60.81
C ASN A 9 13.53 -29.67 60.82
N LYS A 10 12.93 -28.54 60.35
CA LYS A 10 11.48 -28.48 60.09
C LYS A 10 11.19 -29.31 58.86
N GLY A 11 10.73 -30.53 58.98
CA GLY A 11 10.24 -31.36 57.89
C GLY A 11 9.01 -30.70 57.24
N ILE A 12 8.88 -30.81 55.93
CA ILE A 12 7.67 -30.43 55.19
C ILE A 12 6.51 -31.23 55.76
N THR A 13 5.43 -30.60 56.19
CA THR A 13 4.26 -31.30 56.69
C THR A 13 3.64 -32.12 55.54
N LEU A 14 3.10 -33.32 55.88
CA LEU A 14 2.46 -34.22 54.89
C LEU A 14 1.42 -33.46 54.02
N ILE A 15 0.68 -32.52 54.61
CA ILE A 15 -0.28 -31.68 53.92
C ILE A 15 0.39 -30.80 52.87
N ALA A 16 1.53 -30.16 53.19
CA ALA A 16 2.27 -29.32 52.25
C ALA A 16 2.78 -30.14 51.07
N LEU A 17 3.27 -31.36 51.30
CA LEU A 17 3.72 -32.28 50.26
C LEU A 17 2.56 -32.66 49.32
N VAL A 18 1.41 -33.05 49.87
CA VAL A 18 0.20 -33.43 49.10
C VAL A 18 -0.28 -32.25 48.23
N VAL A 19 -0.36 -31.04 48.81
CA VAL A 19 -0.79 -29.85 48.06
C VAL A 19 0.20 -29.55 46.92
N THR A 20 1.51 -29.66 47.16
CA THR A 20 2.53 -29.44 46.11
C THR A 20 2.38 -30.44 44.96
N ILE A 21 2.13 -31.72 45.26
CA ILE A 21 1.89 -32.75 44.24
C ILE A 21 0.63 -32.46 43.43
N ILE A 22 -0.44 -32.08 44.08
CA ILE A 22 -1.72 -31.74 43.39
C ILE A 22 -1.51 -30.53 42.45
N VAL A 23 -0.83 -29.49 42.91
CA VAL A 23 -0.55 -28.30 42.09
C VAL A 23 0.33 -28.67 40.89
N LEU A 24 1.37 -29.50 41.07
CA LEU A 24 2.21 -29.96 39.97
C LEU A 24 1.45 -30.80 38.95
N LEU A 25 0.53 -31.66 39.38
CA LEU A 25 -0.31 -32.44 38.48
C LEU A 25 -1.29 -31.59 37.68
N ILE A 26 -1.87 -30.55 38.30
CA ILE A 26 -2.73 -29.58 37.60
C ILE A 26 -1.94 -28.80 36.56
N LEU A 27 -0.76 -28.28 36.92
CA LEU A 27 0.12 -27.53 35.99
C LEU A 27 0.58 -28.43 34.84
N ALA A 28 0.96 -29.66 35.10
CA ALA A 28 1.32 -30.62 34.06
C ALA A 28 0.15 -30.91 33.11
N GLY A 29 -1.07 -31.08 33.66
CA GLY A 29 -2.29 -31.32 32.87
C GLY A 29 -2.62 -30.12 31.96
N ILE A 30 -2.49 -28.90 32.44
CA ILE A 30 -2.71 -27.69 31.67
C ILE A 30 -1.65 -27.59 30.55
N SER A 31 -0.38 -27.83 30.87
CA SER A 31 0.72 -27.77 29.89
C SER A 31 0.57 -28.80 28.77
N ILE A 32 0.14 -30.02 29.11
CA ILE A 32 -0.11 -31.06 28.11
C ILE A 32 -1.32 -30.71 27.25
N SER A 33 -2.39 -30.18 27.85
CA SER A 33 -3.59 -29.76 27.10
C SER A 33 -3.29 -28.61 26.13
N MET A 34 -2.42 -27.65 26.48
CA MET A 34 -1.98 -26.58 25.61
C MET A 34 -1.12 -27.09 24.42
N LEU A 35 -0.40 -28.18 24.61
CA LEU A 35 0.43 -28.77 23.55
C LEU A 35 -0.36 -29.69 22.61
N THR A 36 -1.28 -30.50 23.14
CA THR A 36 -1.95 -31.62 22.42
C THR A 36 -3.46 -31.47 22.26
N GLY A 37 -4.10 -30.44 22.85
CA GLY A 37 -5.53 -30.17 22.72
C GLY A 37 -5.91 -29.82 21.26
N GLN A 38 -7.21 -29.82 20.93
CA GLN A 38 -7.71 -29.48 19.58
C GLN A 38 -7.20 -28.14 19.06
N ASN A 39 -6.93 -27.18 19.95
CA ASN A 39 -6.29 -25.90 19.64
C ASN A 39 -4.81 -25.84 20.05
N GLY A 40 -4.19 -26.99 20.33
CA GLY A 40 -2.80 -27.08 20.77
C GLY A 40 -1.80 -26.71 19.68
N ILE A 41 -0.62 -26.27 20.13
CA ILE A 41 0.46 -25.82 19.22
C ILE A 41 0.85 -26.90 18.21
N LEU A 42 0.85 -28.18 18.61
CA LEU A 42 1.19 -29.30 17.72
C LEU A 42 0.16 -29.52 16.62
N ASN A 43 -1.14 -29.37 16.93
CA ASN A 43 -2.19 -29.48 15.91
C ASN A 43 -2.18 -28.29 14.94
N ARG A 44 -1.96 -27.07 15.43
CA ARG A 44 -1.79 -25.90 14.56
C ARG A 44 -0.55 -26.00 13.67
N ALA A 45 0.51 -26.56 14.17
CA ALA A 45 1.73 -26.80 13.37
C ALA A 45 1.50 -27.86 12.28
N ALA A 46 0.71 -28.91 12.60
CA ALA A 46 0.33 -29.93 11.62
C ALA A 46 -0.59 -29.38 10.54
N GLU A 47 -1.62 -28.61 10.92
CA GLU A 47 -2.50 -27.91 9.97
C GLU A 47 -1.79 -26.89 9.10
N ALA A 48 -0.83 -26.15 9.67
CA ALA A 48 0.00 -25.21 8.91
C ALA A 48 0.89 -25.93 7.89
N LYS A 49 1.47 -27.07 8.27
CA LYS A 49 2.29 -27.91 7.37
C LYS A 49 1.44 -28.50 6.24
N GLU A 50 0.23 -28.97 6.53
CA GLU A 50 -0.70 -29.50 5.53
C GLU A 50 -1.14 -28.43 4.54
N LYS A 51 -1.51 -27.22 5.03
CA LYS A 51 -1.86 -26.07 4.18
C LYS A 51 -0.68 -25.63 3.31
N THR A 52 0.53 -25.64 3.85
CA THR A 52 1.75 -25.31 3.08
C THR A 52 2.01 -26.37 2.00
N GLY A 53 1.81 -27.64 2.29
CA GLY A 53 1.92 -28.74 1.31
C GLY A 53 0.91 -28.60 0.16
N ILE A 54 -0.36 -28.32 0.49
CA ILE A 54 -1.42 -28.11 -0.51
C ILE A 54 -1.10 -26.87 -1.37
N ALA A 55 -0.63 -25.77 -0.77
CA ALA A 55 -0.25 -24.57 -1.50
C ALA A 55 0.93 -24.83 -2.45
N GLN A 56 1.92 -25.60 -2.03
CA GLN A 56 3.08 -25.98 -2.88
C GLN A 56 2.68 -26.91 -4.04
N GLU A 57 1.73 -27.82 -3.82
CA GLU A 57 1.22 -28.66 -4.90
C GLU A 57 0.40 -27.85 -5.91
N ASP A 58 -0.45 -26.91 -5.45
CA ASP A 58 -1.23 -26.02 -6.30
C ASP A 58 -0.32 -25.08 -7.12
N GLU A 59 0.73 -24.55 -6.50
CA GLU A 59 1.75 -23.74 -7.18
C GLU A 59 2.53 -24.57 -8.23
N SER A 60 2.90 -25.79 -7.91
CA SER A 60 3.60 -26.70 -8.82
C SER A 60 2.71 -27.09 -10.01
N GLN A 61 1.41 -27.32 -9.79
CA GLN A 61 0.46 -27.60 -10.87
C GLN A 61 0.24 -26.39 -11.78
N LYS A 62 0.17 -25.18 -11.20
CA LYS A 62 0.09 -23.91 -11.96
C LYS A 62 1.34 -23.68 -12.80
N LEU A 63 2.53 -23.91 -12.24
CA LEU A 63 3.81 -23.80 -12.97
C LEU A 63 3.86 -24.79 -14.14
N LYS A 64 3.42 -26.02 -13.93
CA LYS A 64 3.36 -27.02 -14.99
C LYS A 64 2.36 -26.65 -16.10
N GLY A 65 1.21 -26.09 -15.73
CA GLY A 65 0.25 -25.55 -16.69
C GLY A 65 0.80 -24.38 -17.51
N TYR A 66 1.65 -23.55 -16.92
CA TYR A 66 2.36 -22.47 -17.64
C TYR A 66 3.45 -23.02 -18.57
N GLU A 67 4.22 -24.04 -18.16
CA GLU A 67 5.20 -24.71 -19.01
C GLU A 67 4.54 -25.38 -20.23
N ASP A 68 3.42 -26.06 -20.01
CA ASP A 68 2.65 -26.70 -21.10
C ASP A 68 2.11 -25.65 -22.09
N THR A 69 1.66 -24.49 -21.58
CA THR A 69 1.19 -23.38 -22.41
C THR A 69 2.34 -22.73 -23.19
N ILE A 70 3.50 -22.54 -22.59
CA ILE A 70 4.70 -22.00 -23.23
C ILE A 70 5.16 -22.97 -24.37
N ASN A 71 5.18 -24.26 -24.09
CA ASN A 71 5.58 -25.28 -25.08
C ASN A 71 4.59 -25.39 -26.24
N GLN A 72 3.32 -25.08 -26.04
CA GLN A 72 2.29 -25.06 -27.08
C GLN A 72 2.41 -23.85 -28.03
N TYR A 73 2.98 -22.74 -27.56
CA TYR A 73 3.15 -21.52 -28.36
C TYR A 73 4.60 -21.22 -28.78
N ALA A 74 5.58 -22.07 -28.41
CA ALA A 74 6.94 -21.96 -28.89
C ALA A 74 7.05 -22.54 -30.30
N PRO A 75 7.40 -21.78 -31.34
CA PRO A 75 7.65 -22.34 -32.68
C PRO A 75 8.90 -23.21 -32.61
N SER A 76 8.80 -24.45 -33.09
CA SER A 76 9.91 -25.38 -33.28
C SER A 76 10.92 -24.77 -34.25
N SER A 77 12.01 -24.23 -33.74
CA SER A 77 13.16 -23.86 -34.58
C SER A 77 14.19 -24.97 -34.52
N ASN A 78 14.21 -25.76 -35.57
CA ASN A 78 15.31 -26.66 -35.88
C ASN A 78 16.37 -25.89 -36.68
N GLY A 79 17.64 -25.96 -36.25
CA GLY A 79 18.76 -25.78 -37.18
C GLY A 79 19.79 -24.71 -36.87
N GLY A 80 20.98 -25.09 -36.40
CA GLY A 80 22.25 -24.62 -36.94
C GLY A 80 23.05 -23.54 -36.20
N SER A 81 23.88 -23.98 -35.31
CA SER A 81 25.34 -23.71 -35.17
C SER A 81 25.96 -22.33 -35.40
N THR A 82 26.83 -22.05 -34.46
CA THR A 82 28.16 -21.38 -34.42
C THR A 82 28.25 -19.89 -34.07
N GLY A 83 28.99 -19.68 -32.98
CA GLY A 83 30.11 -18.73 -32.95
C GLY A 83 29.97 -17.42 -32.21
N GLY A 84 30.44 -17.39 -31.01
CA GLY A 84 31.43 -16.41 -30.53
C GLY A 84 31.06 -14.94 -30.40
N GLY A 85 31.31 -14.39 -29.19
CA GLY A 85 31.57 -12.98 -29.05
C GLY A 85 30.81 -12.31 -27.92
N SER A 86 31.51 -12.13 -26.79
CA SER A 86 31.24 -11.19 -25.72
C SER A 86 30.95 -9.79 -26.23
N GLU A 87 29.93 -9.10 -25.64
CA GLU A 87 30.08 -7.75 -25.08
C GLU A 87 28.71 -7.17 -24.63
N GLY A 88 28.76 -6.50 -23.51
CA GLY A 88 27.80 -5.69 -22.81
C GLY A 88 26.55 -5.21 -23.58
N GLY A 89 25.45 -5.93 -23.45
CA GLY A 89 24.13 -5.50 -23.90
C GLY A 89 23.40 -4.76 -22.80
N ASN A 90 23.19 -3.46 -23.02
CA ASN A 90 22.19 -2.64 -22.38
C ASN A 90 20.85 -3.42 -22.27
N PRO A 91 20.15 -3.44 -21.12
CA PRO A 91 18.89 -4.16 -21.03
C PRO A 91 17.85 -3.49 -21.92
N THR A 92 17.62 -4.06 -23.06
CA THR A 92 16.49 -3.72 -23.94
C THR A 92 15.21 -3.98 -23.15
N GLY A 93 14.44 -2.89 -22.89
CA GLY A 93 13.19 -2.93 -22.16
C GLY A 93 12.25 -3.98 -22.71
N GLY A 94 12.06 -5.07 -21.97
CA GLY A 94 11.10 -6.10 -22.28
C GLY A 94 9.69 -5.49 -22.38
N SER A 95 8.87 -5.99 -23.33
CA SER A 95 7.49 -5.54 -23.44
C SER A 95 6.73 -5.82 -22.14
N LEU A 96 5.90 -4.87 -21.71
CA LEU A 96 5.06 -5.06 -20.53
C LEU A 96 4.01 -6.16 -20.81
N PRO A 97 3.60 -6.94 -19.79
CA PRO A 97 2.54 -7.91 -19.94
C PRO A 97 1.23 -7.21 -20.33
N THR A 98 0.49 -7.81 -21.24
CA THR A 98 -0.87 -7.36 -21.60
C THR A 98 -1.88 -8.40 -21.14
N GLY A 99 -3.04 -7.95 -20.65
CA GLY A 99 -4.17 -8.79 -20.26
C GLY A 99 -5.40 -8.52 -21.12
N THR A 100 -6.44 -9.32 -20.92
CA THR A 100 -7.73 -9.09 -21.57
C THR A 100 -8.31 -7.77 -21.07
N GLY A 101 -8.36 -6.75 -21.94
CA GLY A 101 -8.91 -5.44 -21.61
C GLY A 101 -7.98 -4.51 -20.80
N THR A 102 -6.71 -4.84 -20.68
CA THR A 102 -5.70 -3.97 -20.07
C THR A 102 -4.40 -3.99 -20.86
N THR A 103 -3.86 -2.81 -21.13
CA THR A 103 -2.63 -2.64 -21.92
C THR A 103 -1.71 -1.66 -21.22
N PRO A 104 -0.96 -2.13 -20.21
CA PRO A 104 0.03 -1.29 -19.54
C PRO A 104 1.04 -0.73 -20.54
N TYR A 105 1.47 0.49 -20.31
CA TYR A 105 2.44 1.17 -21.16
C TYR A 105 3.59 1.74 -20.34
N LEU A 106 4.77 1.86 -20.92
CA LEU A 106 5.84 2.66 -20.35
C LEU A 106 5.55 4.15 -20.62
N PRO A 107 5.63 5.02 -19.60
CA PRO A 107 5.45 6.47 -19.78
C PRO A 107 6.36 7.05 -20.86
N ASN A 108 7.63 6.64 -20.86
CA ASN A 108 8.62 6.96 -21.89
C ASN A 108 9.77 5.94 -21.88
N SER A 109 10.81 6.17 -22.66
CA SER A 109 11.97 5.28 -22.80
C SER A 109 12.90 5.21 -21.57
N THR A 110 12.71 6.08 -20.58
CA THR A 110 13.50 6.04 -19.32
C THR A 110 12.92 5.06 -18.30
N PHE A 111 11.71 4.54 -18.54
CA PHE A 111 11.09 3.55 -17.69
C PHE A 111 11.42 2.13 -18.12
N SER A 112 11.47 1.25 -17.14
CA SER A 112 11.58 -0.19 -17.33
C SER A 112 10.68 -0.94 -16.36
N LYS A 113 10.30 -2.19 -16.71
CA LYS A 113 9.67 -3.09 -15.76
C LYS A 113 10.66 -3.37 -14.64
N LYS A 114 10.20 -3.25 -13.38
CA LYS A 114 10.98 -3.59 -12.20
C LYS A 114 10.68 -5.00 -11.70
N GLU A 115 9.43 -5.25 -11.34
CA GLU A 115 8.99 -6.54 -10.78
C GLU A 115 7.47 -6.72 -10.92
N GLY A 116 6.96 -7.87 -10.46
CA GLY A 116 5.55 -8.18 -10.48
C GLY A 116 4.99 -8.41 -11.90
N ASP A 117 3.70 -8.70 -11.95
CA ASP A 117 2.90 -8.86 -13.15
C ASP A 117 1.46 -8.37 -12.89
N LEU A 118 0.53 -8.63 -13.82
CA LEU A 118 -0.86 -8.20 -13.67
C LEU A 118 -1.60 -8.91 -12.51
N ALA A 119 -1.10 -10.05 -12.04
CA ALA A 119 -1.70 -10.77 -10.92
C ALA A 119 -1.15 -10.32 -9.56
N THR A 120 0.11 -9.92 -9.52
CA THR A 120 0.87 -9.66 -8.28
C THR A 120 1.23 -8.18 -8.08
N GLY A 121 0.72 -7.29 -8.95
CA GLY A 121 1.04 -5.87 -8.94
C GLY A 121 2.26 -5.57 -9.81
N LEU A 122 2.01 -5.21 -11.07
CA LEU A 122 3.04 -4.85 -12.05
C LEU A 122 3.71 -3.53 -11.67
N VAL A 123 5.02 -3.55 -11.47
CA VAL A 123 5.83 -2.37 -11.09
C VAL A 123 6.76 -1.96 -12.21
N ILE A 124 6.77 -0.66 -12.50
CA ILE A 124 7.78 0.00 -13.34
C ILE A 124 8.61 0.97 -12.51
N GLN A 125 9.79 1.28 -12.99
CA GLN A 125 10.64 2.34 -12.41
C GLN A 125 11.22 3.22 -13.51
N ASP A 126 11.43 4.51 -13.17
CA ASP A 126 12.18 5.43 -14.03
C ASP A 126 13.69 5.34 -13.80
N ALA A 127 14.48 6.06 -14.63
CA ALA A 127 15.94 6.13 -14.49
C ALA A 127 16.40 6.70 -13.14
N SER A 128 15.56 7.47 -12.47
CA SER A 128 15.79 7.99 -11.11
C SER A 128 15.33 7.04 -10.01
N GLN A 129 14.84 5.86 -10.36
CA GLN A 129 14.31 4.84 -9.43
C GLN A 129 13.00 5.25 -8.72
N ASN A 130 12.20 6.14 -9.29
CA ASN A 130 10.82 6.31 -8.86
C ASN A 130 9.98 5.13 -9.35
N GLU A 131 9.10 4.61 -8.51
CA GLU A 131 8.40 3.36 -8.73
C GLU A 131 6.89 3.56 -8.80
N TYR A 132 6.26 2.91 -9.76
CA TYR A 132 4.81 3.00 -10.00
C TYR A 132 4.22 1.63 -10.22
N VAL A 133 2.97 1.44 -9.77
CA VAL A 133 2.20 0.20 -9.89
C VAL A 133 1.07 0.40 -10.88
N TRP A 134 0.84 -0.57 -11.77
CA TRP A 134 -0.29 -0.57 -12.67
C TRP A 134 -1.58 -0.90 -11.93
N VAL A 135 -2.53 0.01 -11.97
CA VAL A 135 -3.89 -0.20 -11.47
C VAL A 135 -4.76 -0.62 -12.63
N GLU A 136 -5.10 -1.88 -12.69
CA GLU A 136 -5.95 -2.45 -13.73
C GLU A 136 -7.41 -2.04 -13.52
N VAL A 137 -8.06 -1.56 -14.58
CA VAL A 137 -9.48 -1.28 -14.64
C VAL A 137 -10.10 -2.12 -15.75
N PRO A 138 -10.91 -3.14 -15.44
CA PRO A 138 -11.44 -4.06 -16.44
C PRO A 138 -12.30 -3.33 -17.49
N THR A 139 -12.00 -3.49 -18.76
CA THR A 139 -12.81 -2.87 -19.83
C THR A 139 -14.20 -3.47 -19.96
N THR A 140 -14.43 -4.65 -19.40
CA THR A 140 -15.75 -5.31 -19.33
C THR A 140 -16.81 -4.51 -18.57
N ILE A 141 -16.39 -3.56 -17.70
CA ILE A 141 -17.33 -2.65 -17.02
C ILE A 141 -18.12 -1.78 -18.00
N TYR A 142 -17.67 -1.64 -19.25
CA TYR A 142 -18.33 -0.89 -20.31
C TYR A 142 -19.18 -1.77 -21.25
N ASP A 143 -19.16 -3.09 -21.11
CA ASP A 143 -19.76 -4.05 -22.07
C ASP A 143 -21.27 -3.84 -22.28
N ASN A 144 -21.97 -3.45 -21.23
CA ASN A 144 -23.41 -3.16 -21.28
C ASN A 144 -23.74 -1.72 -21.67
N THR A 145 -22.76 -0.98 -22.20
CA THR A 145 -22.93 0.41 -22.59
C THR A 145 -22.68 0.61 -24.10
N THR A 146 -23.14 1.76 -24.62
CA THR A 146 -22.84 2.19 -26.00
C THR A 146 -21.32 2.40 -26.23
N TYR A 147 -20.55 2.52 -25.14
CA TYR A 147 -19.12 2.81 -25.16
C TYR A 147 -18.27 1.59 -24.77
N ASN A 148 -18.74 0.39 -25.09
CA ASN A 148 -17.93 -0.81 -24.86
C ASN A 148 -16.61 -0.74 -25.64
N ASN A 149 -15.55 -1.30 -25.06
CA ASN A 149 -14.20 -1.20 -25.63
C ASN A 149 -13.99 -2.11 -26.86
N ASN A 150 -14.95 -2.98 -27.16
CA ASN A 150 -14.93 -3.86 -28.35
C ASN A 150 -15.31 -3.13 -29.64
N GLY A 151 -15.22 -1.81 -29.64
CA GLY A 151 -15.21 -1.04 -30.88
C GLY A 151 -16.50 -0.38 -31.28
N ALA A 152 -17.54 -0.42 -30.45
CA ALA A 152 -18.81 0.14 -30.88
C ALA A 152 -18.77 1.68 -31.00
N LYS A 153 -18.45 2.41 -29.97
CA LYS A 153 -18.45 3.88 -30.03
C LYS A 153 -17.47 4.44 -28.98
N LYS A 154 -16.54 5.29 -29.42
CA LYS A 154 -15.69 6.05 -28.52
C LYS A 154 -16.36 7.36 -28.12
N PRO A 155 -16.33 7.75 -26.83
CA PRO A 155 -16.81 9.07 -26.39
C PRO A 155 -16.11 10.20 -27.16
N GLN A 156 -16.88 11.23 -27.58
CA GLN A 156 -16.38 12.31 -28.42
C GLN A 156 -16.43 13.69 -27.71
N ASN A 157 -17.28 13.84 -26.70
CA ASN A 157 -17.50 15.10 -25.99
C ASN A 157 -17.57 14.88 -24.48
N ALA A 158 -17.65 15.99 -23.72
CA ALA A 158 -17.65 15.97 -22.26
C ALA A 158 -18.79 15.12 -21.68
N ASP A 159 -20.01 15.26 -22.19
CA ASP A 159 -21.19 14.53 -21.69
C ASP A 159 -21.06 13.02 -21.91
N GLU A 160 -20.41 12.62 -22.99
CA GLU A 160 -20.13 11.20 -23.28
C GLU A 160 -19.03 10.65 -22.35
N TRP A 161 -18.02 11.44 -22.01
CA TRP A 161 -17.02 11.06 -21.02
C TRP A 161 -17.59 10.96 -19.61
N GLU A 162 -18.64 11.73 -19.29
CA GLU A 162 -19.36 11.56 -18.03
C GLU A 162 -20.00 10.19 -17.89
N LYS A 163 -20.47 9.57 -18.99
CA LYS A 163 -20.99 8.20 -18.96
C LYS A 163 -19.92 7.18 -18.64
N ILE A 164 -18.67 7.39 -19.12
CA ILE A 164 -17.51 6.58 -18.71
C ILE A 164 -17.26 6.74 -17.21
N ARG A 165 -17.27 7.98 -16.69
CA ARG A 165 -17.20 8.26 -15.26
C ARG A 165 -18.26 7.50 -14.48
N ASP A 166 -19.51 7.48 -14.96
CA ASP A 166 -20.61 6.81 -14.28
C ASP A 166 -20.40 5.27 -14.23
N CYS A 167 -19.84 4.67 -15.29
CA CYS A 167 -19.43 3.27 -15.27
C CYS A 167 -18.35 3.00 -14.21
N LEU A 168 -17.35 3.88 -14.11
CA LEU A 168 -16.29 3.77 -13.09
C LEU A 168 -16.85 3.91 -11.68
N LYS A 169 -17.76 4.87 -11.45
CA LYS A 169 -18.44 5.05 -10.15
C LYS A 169 -19.31 3.85 -9.79
N ALA A 170 -20.02 3.26 -10.74
CA ALA A 170 -20.79 2.05 -10.52
C ALA A 170 -19.88 0.86 -10.15
N TYR A 171 -18.75 0.71 -10.84
CA TYR A 171 -17.76 -0.32 -10.55
C TYR A 171 -17.13 -0.16 -9.16
N THR A 172 -16.94 1.08 -8.70
CA THR A 172 -16.35 1.42 -7.39
C THR A 172 -17.39 1.78 -6.33
N ALA A 173 -18.63 1.33 -6.43
CA ALA A 173 -19.74 1.78 -5.58
C ALA A 173 -19.50 1.62 -4.08
N ASP A 174 -18.74 0.59 -3.65
CA ASP A 174 -18.38 0.36 -2.24
C ASP A 174 -17.42 1.44 -1.68
N TYR A 175 -16.78 2.19 -2.55
CA TYR A 175 -15.75 3.20 -2.22
C TYR A 175 -16.18 4.61 -2.60
N SER A 176 -17.05 4.77 -3.57
CA SER A 176 -17.51 6.07 -4.07
C SER A 176 -18.46 6.76 -3.10
N ASN A 177 -18.53 8.10 -3.18
CA ASN A 177 -19.46 8.91 -2.42
C ASN A 177 -19.93 10.10 -3.28
N SER A 178 -21.23 10.20 -3.50
CA SER A 178 -21.84 11.20 -4.38
C SER A 178 -21.75 12.66 -3.89
N SER A 179 -21.43 12.86 -2.61
CA SER A 179 -21.21 14.20 -2.04
C SER A 179 -19.88 14.81 -2.50
N TYR A 180 -19.00 14.03 -3.14
CA TYR A 180 -17.70 14.47 -3.60
C TYR A 180 -17.61 14.43 -5.12
N LYS A 181 -16.84 15.33 -5.67
CA LYS A 181 -16.65 15.48 -7.12
C LYS A 181 -15.16 15.44 -7.44
N ASP A 182 -14.82 15.10 -8.68
CA ASP A 182 -13.45 15.11 -9.17
C ASP A 182 -13.08 16.43 -9.87
N THR A 183 -13.98 17.38 -9.88
CA THR A 183 -13.79 18.75 -10.37
C THR A 183 -14.39 19.72 -9.37
N ASP A 184 -13.87 20.94 -9.30
CA ASP A 184 -14.46 21.99 -8.48
C ASP A 184 -15.87 22.40 -8.93
N THR A 185 -16.49 23.30 -8.17
CA THR A 185 -17.91 23.67 -8.37
C THR A 185 -18.20 24.33 -9.71
N ASP A 186 -17.24 25.03 -10.30
CA ASP A 186 -17.38 25.67 -11.61
C ASP A 186 -16.94 24.75 -12.76
N GLY A 187 -16.38 23.55 -12.43
CA GLY A 187 -15.97 22.54 -13.38
C GLY A 187 -14.78 22.94 -14.24
N THR A 188 -14.07 24.01 -13.89
CA THR A 188 -12.98 24.57 -14.71
C THR A 188 -11.61 24.10 -14.27
N THR A 189 -11.36 24.05 -12.97
CA THR A 189 -10.07 23.62 -12.43
C THR A 189 -9.93 22.10 -12.60
N TYR A 190 -8.83 21.67 -13.22
CA TYR A 190 -8.51 20.25 -13.51
C TYR A 190 -9.50 19.51 -14.42
N SER A 191 -10.51 20.16 -15.01
CA SER A 191 -11.51 19.47 -15.83
C SER A 191 -10.92 18.82 -17.08
N VAL A 192 -9.93 19.45 -17.70
CA VAL A 192 -9.20 18.90 -18.87
C VAL A 192 -8.37 17.70 -18.46
N ASP A 193 -7.62 17.79 -17.38
CA ASP A 193 -6.80 16.70 -16.85
C ASP A 193 -7.67 15.52 -16.43
N TYR A 194 -8.82 15.80 -15.79
CA TYR A 194 -9.80 14.78 -15.43
C TYR A 194 -10.33 14.01 -16.64
N GLN A 195 -10.73 14.73 -17.70
CA GLN A 195 -11.18 14.08 -18.94
C GLN A 195 -10.08 13.28 -19.63
N ASN A 196 -8.84 13.79 -19.63
CA ASN A 196 -7.69 13.08 -20.19
C ASN A 196 -7.38 11.82 -19.38
N MET A 197 -7.47 11.88 -18.05
CA MET A 197 -7.35 10.71 -17.17
C MET A 197 -8.44 9.67 -17.49
N LEU A 198 -9.72 10.07 -17.63
CA LEU A 198 -10.80 9.16 -18.01
C LEU A 198 -10.52 8.49 -19.37
N LYS A 199 -10.06 9.25 -20.37
CA LYS A 199 -9.66 8.73 -21.68
C LYS A 199 -8.54 7.70 -21.55
N SER A 200 -7.53 7.99 -20.75
CA SER A 200 -6.40 7.08 -20.51
C SER A 200 -6.88 5.76 -19.88
N VAL A 201 -7.68 5.84 -18.84
CA VAL A 201 -8.23 4.64 -18.15
C VAL A 201 -9.09 3.82 -19.12
N TYR A 202 -9.98 4.47 -19.88
CA TYR A 202 -10.82 3.80 -20.86
C TYR A 202 -10.02 3.12 -21.98
N THR A 203 -9.01 3.82 -22.51
CA THR A 203 -8.22 3.35 -23.65
C THR A 203 -7.25 2.23 -23.27
N ASN A 204 -6.59 2.36 -22.13
CA ASN A 204 -5.50 1.47 -21.72
C ASN A 204 -5.95 0.40 -20.71
N GLY A 205 -7.18 0.49 -20.18
CA GLY A 205 -7.66 -0.40 -19.13
C GLY A 205 -6.92 -0.22 -17.81
N GLY A 206 -6.50 1.01 -17.50
CA GLY A 206 -5.81 1.31 -16.25
C GLY A 206 -4.95 2.58 -16.28
N PHE A 207 -4.20 2.77 -15.20
CA PHE A 207 -3.27 3.89 -14.99
C PHE A 207 -2.16 3.48 -14.01
N TRP A 208 -1.11 4.28 -13.92
CA TRP A 208 -0.04 4.07 -12.95
C TRP A 208 -0.29 4.88 -11.68
N ILE A 209 -0.02 4.28 -10.52
CA ILE A 209 0.00 4.98 -9.23
C ILE A 209 1.37 4.83 -8.57
N GLY A 210 1.80 5.84 -7.84
CA GLY A 210 3.02 5.74 -7.03
C GLY A 210 2.98 4.52 -6.12
N ARG A 211 4.00 3.69 -6.20
CA ARG A 211 4.16 2.52 -5.32
C ARG A 211 4.17 2.92 -3.85
N TYR A 212 4.72 4.08 -3.56
CA TYR A 212 4.86 4.71 -2.25
C TYR A 212 4.19 6.08 -2.22
N GLU A 213 3.89 6.57 -1.03
CA GLU A 213 3.65 7.99 -0.80
C GLU A 213 4.82 8.81 -1.35
N ALA A 214 4.56 10.04 -1.78
CA ALA A 214 5.61 10.96 -2.18
C ALA A 214 6.54 11.27 -0.98
N GLY A 215 7.84 11.17 -1.20
CA GLY A 215 8.85 11.39 -0.19
C GLY A 215 9.79 12.55 -0.54
N LEU A 216 10.56 12.98 0.45
CA LEU A 216 11.64 13.93 0.28
C LEU A 216 12.81 13.31 -0.49
N GLU A 217 13.50 14.12 -1.30
CA GLU A 217 14.76 13.74 -1.93
C GLU A 217 15.82 13.39 -0.87
N GLU A 218 16.81 12.61 -1.28
CA GLU A 218 17.97 12.29 -0.43
C GLU A 218 18.71 13.58 -0.01
N GLY A 219 19.11 13.61 1.27
CA GLY A 219 19.84 14.74 1.84
C GLY A 219 18.99 15.98 2.17
N LYS A 220 17.67 15.92 1.99
CA LYS A 220 16.76 16.96 2.47
C LYS A 220 16.40 16.73 3.93
N ASP A 221 16.37 17.80 4.70
CA ASP A 221 15.96 17.79 6.10
C ASP A 221 14.47 17.44 6.24
N PRO A 222 14.09 16.70 7.30
CA PRO A 222 12.71 16.44 7.62
C PRO A 222 11.91 17.74 7.82
N ARG A 223 10.70 17.78 7.29
CA ARG A 223 9.82 18.94 7.45
C ARG A 223 9.11 18.85 8.81
N ALA A 224 9.57 19.65 9.77
CA ALA A 224 8.97 19.75 11.11
C ALA A 224 7.94 20.88 11.22
N SER A 225 7.80 21.73 10.20
CA SER A 225 6.83 22.81 10.07
C SER A 225 6.60 23.14 8.60
N TYR A 226 5.54 23.94 8.35
CA TYR A 226 5.29 24.43 7.00
C TYR A 226 6.41 25.36 6.54
N THR A 227 6.93 25.07 5.37
CA THR A 227 7.78 25.96 4.56
C THR A 227 7.28 25.88 3.13
N LYS A 228 7.01 27.03 2.52
CA LYS A 228 6.58 27.07 1.11
C LYS A 228 7.61 26.37 0.23
N ILE A 229 7.12 25.60 -0.74
CA ILE A 229 8.01 24.93 -1.68
C ILE A 229 8.75 25.96 -2.56
N SER A 230 9.98 25.63 -2.90
CA SER A 230 10.81 26.41 -3.84
C SER A 230 10.74 25.78 -5.24
N ALA A 231 11.22 26.52 -6.26
CA ALA A 231 11.28 25.99 -7.63
C ALA A 231 12.21 24.77 -7.79
N SER A 232 13.18 24.61 -6.89
CA SER A 232 14.12 23.49 -6.90
C SER A 232 13.65 22.26 -6.12
N ASP A 233 12.59 22.37 -5.33
CA ASP A 233 12.09 21.22 -4.56
C ASP A 233 11.43 20.20 -5.48
N LYS A 234 11.71 18.94 -5.20
CA LYS A 234 11.16 17.79 -5.91
C LYS A 234 10.64 16.78 -4.92
N ALA A 235 9.67 16.02 -5.35
CA ALA A 235 9.23 14.82 -4.67
C ALA A 235 9.84 13.59 -5.33
N VAL A 236 9.93 12.49 -4.58
CA VAL A 236 10.34 11.18 -5.08
C VAL A 236 9.32 10.11 -4.70
N VAL A 237 9.19 9.08 -5.52
CA VAL A 237 8.31 7.93 -5.26
C VAL A 237 9.18 6.70 -5.03
N LYS A 238 9.76 6.62 -3.84
CA LYS A 238 10.77 5.61 -3.48
C LYS A 238 10.54 5.07 -2.08
N GLN A 239 11.03 3.86 -1.86
CA GLN A 239 11.04 3.26 -0.52
C GLN A 239 12.00 4.00 0.42
N ASN A 240 11.69 3.94 1.72
CA ASN A 240 12.52 4.47 2.80
C ASN A 240 12.76 5.99 2.73
N LYS A 241 11.84 6.74 2.17
CA LYS A 241 11.88 8.20 2.19
C LYS A 241 10.97 8.77 3.27
N ILE A 242 11.38 9.88 3.86
CA ILE A 242 10.52 10.64 4.76
C ILE A 242 9.36 11.18 3.92
N PRO A 243 8.08 10.91 4.31
CA PRO A 243 6.94 11.43 3.57
C PRO A 243 7.00 12.94 3.38
N TYR A 244 6.64 13.41 2.18
CA TYR A 244 6.60 14.84 1.88
C TYR A 244 5.36 15.47 2.55
N ASN A 245 5.50 15.82 3.81
CA ASN A 245 4.45 16.39 4.66
C ASN A 245 4.50 17.94 4.70
N TYR A 246 3.64 18.58 5.52
CA TYR A 246 3.54 20.04 5.63
C TYR A 246 3.47 20.74 4.25
N VAL A 247 2.70 20.17 3.34
CA VAL A 247 2.50 20.66 1.97
C VAL A 247 1.02 20.95 1.74
N LYS A 248 0.70 22.08 1.10
CA LYS A 248 -0.66 22.41 0.67
C LYS A 248 -1.05 21.60 -0.57
N ARG A 249 -2.35 21.48 -0.86
CA ARG A 249 -2.80 20.71 -2.03
C ARG A 249 -2.26 21.24 -3.35
N ASP A 250 -2.25 22.56 -3.54
CA ASP A 250 -1.70 23.22 -4.73
C ASP A 250 -0.19 22.99 -4.89
N GLU A 251 0.56 23.09 -3.80
CA GLU A 251 1.99 22.78 -3.78
C GLU A 251 2.27 21.30 -4.05
N ALA A 252 1.45 20.39 -3.49
CA ALA A 252 1.54 18.96 -3.76
C ALA A 252 1.24 18.65 -5.23
N GLN A 253 0.25 19.29 -5.83
CA GLN A 253 -0.04 19.20 -7.27
C GLN A 253 1.14 19.73 -8.10
N GLU A 254 1.72 20.86 -7.72
CA GLU A 254 2.89 21.40 -8.40
C GLU A 254 4.09 20.45 -8.33
N LEU A 255 4.36 19.86 -7.17
CA LEU A 255 5.42 18.85 -6.99
C LEU A 255 5.16 17.59 -7.83
N ALA A 256 3.92 17.13 -7.88
CA ALA A 256 3.54 15.98 -8.69
C ALA A 256 3.75 16.26 -10.19
N THR A 257 3.35 17.44 -10.68
CA THR A 257 3.50 17.83 -12.09
C THR A 257 4.97 18.06 -12.47
N ARG A 258 5.82 18.48 -11.54
CA ARG A 258 7.27 18.66 -11.77
C ARG A 258 8.01 17.37 -12.07
N MET A 259 7.46 16.20 -11.76
CA MET A 259 8.04 14.91 -12.15
C MET A 259 8.09 14.74 -13.68
N ASN A 260 7.18 15.41 -14.42
CA ASN A 260 7.20 15.71 -15.84
C ASN A 260 7.80 14.62 -16.73
N TYR A 261 7.08 13.52 -16.85
CA TYR A 261 7.46 12.44 -17.75
C TYR A 261 6.92 12.73 -19.17
N ASN A 262 7.81 13.02 -20.11
CA ASN A 262 7.42 13.17 -21.52
C ASN A 262 6.62 11.94 -21.99
N GLY A 263 5.39 12.14 -22.47
CA GLY A 263 4.52 11.07 -22.96
C GLY A 263 3.45 10.59 -21.97
N CYS A 264 3.44 11.12 -20.74
CA CYS A 264 2.31 10.96 -19.82
C CYS A 264 2.17 12.17 -18.88
N THR A 265 0.96 12.38 -18.37
CA THR A 265 0.69 13.36 -17.32
C THR A 265 1.06 12.78 -15.97
N SER A 266 1.81 13.57 -15.17
CA SER A 266 2.10 13.29 -13.76
C SER A 266 1.33 14.30 -12.89
N SER A 267 0.59 13.82 -11.88
CA SER A 267 -0.33 14.66 -11.12
C SER A 267 -0.66 14.02 -9.77
N LEU A 268 -1.30 14.78 -8.87
CA LEU A 268 -2.12 14.18 -7.82
C LEU A 268 -3.22 13.33 -8.45
N ILE A 269 -3.65 12.29 -7.74
CA ILE A 269 -4.75 11.45 -8.21
C ILE A 269 -6.10 12.09 -7.95
N PHE A 270 -7.07 11.80 -8.80
CA PHE A 270 -8.48 12.12 -8.60
C PHE A 270 -9.14 11.18 -7.60
N GLY A 271 -10.27 11.58 -7.02
CA GLY A 271 -11.04 10.74 -6.10
C GLY A 271 -11.45 9.41 -6.72
N ILE A 272 -11.88 9.43 -7.99
CA ILE A 272 -12.21 8.20 -8.72
C ILE A 272 -11.00 7.29 -8.90
N GLN A 273 -9.78 7.82 -9.07
CA GLN A 273 -8.57 7.00 -9.13
C GLN A 273 -8.27 6.34 -7.79
N TRP A 274 -8.47 7.05 -6.66
CA TRP A 274 -8.36 6.43 -5.34
C TRP A 274 -9.34 5.27 -5.18
N ASP A 275 -10.61 5.49 -5.54
CA ASP A 275 -11.64 4.46 -5.44
C ASP A 275 -11.33 3.26 -6.36
N LEU A 276 -10.76 3.49 -7.54
CA LEU A 276 -10.27 2.45 -8.46
C LEU A 276 -9.08 1.67 -7.89
N VAL A 277 -8.15 2.32 -7.17
CA VAL A 277 -7.04 1.64 -6.48
C VAL A 277 -7.58 0.67 -5.44
N LEU A 278 -8.52 1.11 -4.60
CA LEU A 278 -9.10 0.24 -3.59
C LEU A 278 -9.88 -0.92 -4.22
N LYS A 279 -10.61 -0.67 -5.31
CA LYS A 279 -11.33 -1.71 -6.05
C LYS A 279 -10.38 -2.69 -6.74
N TYR A 280 -9.26 -2.22 -7.28
CA TYR A 280 -8.20 -3.05 -7.83
C TYR A 280 -7.63 -4.01 -6.77
N ILE A 281 -7.27 -3.48 -5.59
CA ILE A 281 -6.78 -4.29 -4.48
C ILE A 281 -7.83 -5.33 -4.07
N GLU A 282 -9.09 -4.93 -3.85
CA GLU A 282 -10.19 -5.86 -3.54
C GLU A 282 -10.35 -6.96 -4.62
N THR A 283 -10.22 -6.60 -5.89
CA THR A 283 -10.38 -7.55 -6.99
C THR A 283 -9.26 -8.60 -7.01
N LYS A 284 -8.03 -8.19 -6.71
CA LYS A 284 -6.87 -9.09 -6.64
C LYS A 284 -6.78 -9.85 -5.32
N GLU A 285 -7.22 -9.23 -4.23
CA GLU A 285 -7.17 -9.74 -2.86
C GLU A 285 -8.54 -9.53 -2.18
N PRO A 286 -9.56 -10.36 -2.48
CA PRO A 286 -10.94 -10.17 -2.00
C PRO A 286 -11.08 -10.11 -0.47
N ASP A 287 -10.20 -10.78 0.26
CA ASP A 287 -10.17 -10.78 1.71
C ASP A 287 -9.82 -9.40 2.30
N GLN A 288 -9.24 -8.49 1.50
CA GLN A 288 -8.92 -7.14 1.92
C GLN A 288 -10.13 -6.19 1.96
N LYS A 289 -11.28 -6.58 1.45
CA LYS A 289 -12.48 -5.70 1.41
C LYS A 289 -12.79 -5.07 2.77
N THR A 290 -12.83 -5.86 3.83
CA THR A 290 -13.10 -5.35 5.19
C THR A 290 -12.00 -4.41 5.66
N ASN A 291 -10.74 -4.73 5.39
CA ASN A 291 -9.60 -3.89 5.72
C ASN A 291 -9.67 -2.55 4.99
N LEU A 292 -10.06 -2.52 3.74
CA LEU A 292 -10.15 -1.29 2.94
C LEU A 292 -11.36 -0.42 3.32
N THR A 293 -12.48 -1.03 3.76
CA THR A 293 -13.74 -0.31 3.97
C THR A 293 -14.09 -0.01 5.41
N SER A 294 -13.58 -0.78 6.37
CA SER A 294 -14.05 -0.73 7.77
C SER A 294 -12.95 -0.76 8.82
N ASN A 295 -11.87 -1.53 8.62
CA ASN A 295 -10.80 -1.66 9.61
C ASN A 295 -9.44 -1.85 8.94
N SER A 296 -8.70 -0.78 8.79
CA SER A 296 -7.39 -0.77 8.14
C SER A 296 -6.20 -0.96 9.09
N THR A 297 -6.42 -1.34 10.36
CA THR A 297 -5.35 -1.44 11.36
C THR A 297 -4.26 -2.46 11.02
N THR A 298 -4.58 -3.49 10.25
CA THR A 298 -3.64 -4.54 9.85
C THR A 298 -2.85 -4.19 8.59
N ILE A 299 -3.36 -3.25 7.79
CA ILE A 299 -2.79 -2.87 6.49
C ILE A 299 -2.25 -1.43 6.46
N GLY A 300 -2.30 -0.71 7.58
CA GLY A 300 -1.93 0.70 7.63
C GLY A 300 -1.28 1.14 8.94
N ASN A 301 -0.51 2.22 8.85
CA ASN A 301 0.12 2.84 9.99
C ASN A 301 -0.84 3.81 10.70
N TYR A 302 -1.61 3.28 11.66
CA TYR A 302 -2.50 4.04 12.56
C TYR A 302 -1.98 3.99 13.99
N TYR A 303 -2.47 4.84 14.91
CA TYR A 303 -2.01 4.78 16.29
C TYR A 303 -2.37 3.46 16.98
N ASN A 304 -3.42 2.77 16.54
CA ASN A 304 -3.86 1.48 17.08
C ASN A 304 -3.41 0.26 16.22
N SER A 305 -2.52 0.45 15.27
CA SER A 305 -1.88 -0.64 14.51
C SER A 305 -0.67 -1.19 15.24
N SER A 306 -0.37 -2.47 15.02
CA SER A 306 0.79 -3.16 15.59
C SER A 306 1.40 -4.08 14.54
N PHE A 307 2.66 -3.82 14.15
CA PHE A 307 3.40 -4.61 13.15
C PHE A 307 4.91 -4.40 13.28
N GLU A 308 5.68 -5.27 12.66
CA GLU A 308 7.14 -5.15 12.61
C GLU A 308 7.60 -4.08 11.63
N LEU A 309 8.56 -3.25 12.08
CA LEU A 309 9.33 -2.38 11.20
C LEU A 309 10.51 -3.19 10.66
N LYS A 310 10.64 -3.22 9.34
CA LYS A 310 11.69 -4.02 8.68
C LYS A 310 12.79 -3.18 8.06
N ARG A 311 12.54 -1.87 7.87
CA ARG A 311 13.46 -0.96 7.21
C ARG A 311 13.12 0.51 7.48
N GLY A 312 13.99 1.39 7.00
CA GLY A 312 13.76 2.83 7.03
C GLY A 312 13.87 3.45 8.42
N LYS A 313 13.12 4.51 8.62
CA LYS A 313 13.15 5.33 9.83
C LYS A 313 11.74 5.61 10.34
N PHE A 314 11.66 6.06 11.57
CA PHE A 314 10.42 6.53 12.19
C PHE A 314 10.67 7.77 13.04
N ALA A 315 9.62 8.57 13.25
CA ALA A 315 9.61 9.71 14.16
C ALA A 315 8.30 9.79 14.91
N GLN A 316 8.31 10.31 16.15
CA GLN A 316 7.09 10.67 16.85
C GLN A 316 6.44 11.91 16.21
N TYR A 317 5.10 11.95 16.17
CA TYR A 317 4.37 13.05 15.53
C TYR A 317 4.70 14.44 16.10
N ASN A 318 5.12 14.54 17.36
CA ASN A 318 5.48 15.78 18.04
C ASN A 318 6.99 16.06 18.04
N ALA A 319 7.80 15.27 17.38
CA ALA A 319 9.26 15.37 17.34
C ALA A 319 9.82 15.02 15.95
N LEU A 320 9.22 15.59 14.90
CA LEU A 320 9.53 15.22 13.49
C LEU A 320 10.90 15.71 12.99
N SER A 321 11.64 16.47 13.80
CA SER A 321 13.07 16.72 13.56
C SER A 321 13.97 15.53 13.92
N ASN A 322 13.46 14.58 14.72
CA ASN A 322 14.21 13.46 15.25
C ASN A 322 13.72 12.14 14.64
N TRP A 323 14.41 11.67 13.63
CA TRP A 323 14.15 10.40 12.97
C TRP A 323 15.15 9.34 13.45
N PHE A 324 14.63 8.21 13.87
CA PHE A 324 15.41 7.06 14.34
C PHE A 324 15.38 5.96 13.28
N ASP A 325 16.51 5.29 13.08
CA ASP A 325 16.52 4.07 12.28
C ASP A 325 15.66 2.99 12.93
N TYR A 326 14.97 2.18 12.11
CA TYR A 326 14.04 1.16 12.61
C TYR A 326 14.67 0.19 13.63
N ASN A 327 15.98 -0.05 13.55
CA ASN A 327 16.75 -0.92 14.43
C ASN A 327 17.61 -0.17 15.48
N SER A 328 17.41 1.15 15.64
CA SER A 328 18.14 1.96 16.62
C SER A 328 17.86 1.50 18.04
N GLU A 329 18.90 1.45 18.88
CA GLU A 329 18.77 1.25 20.33
C GLU A 329 18.25 2.51 21.03
N GLU A 330 18.61 3.69 20.53
CA GLU A 330 18.11 5.00 20.96
C GLU A 330 16.74 5.29 20.35
N LYS A 331 15.70 4.63 20.83
CA LYS A 331 14.37 4.79 20.28
C LYS A 331 13.35 5.14 21.36
N PRO A 332 12.29 5.89 21.03
CA PRO A 332 11.17 6.11 21.93
C PRO A 332 10.58 4.79 22.41
N THR A 333 10.06 4.77 23.63
CA THR A 333 9.42 3.58 24.24
C THR A 333 8.23 3.02 23.47
N LEU A 334 7.73 3.77 22.50
CA LEU A 334 6.62 3.37 21.61
C LEU A 334 7.01 2.35 20.52
N VAL A 335 8.32 2.16 20.31
CA VAL A 335 8.86 1.14 19.44
C VAL A 335 9.60 0.15 20.33
N THR A 336 8.91 -0.90 20.76
CA THR A 336 9.40 -1.88 21.73
C THR A 336 9.83 -3.17 21.07
N GLY A 337 10.69 -3.94 21.78
CA GLY A 337 11.13 -5.27 21.37
C GLY A 337 11.78 -5.26 20.00
N SER A 338 11.83 -6.35 19.29
CA SER A 338 12.42 -6.56 17.97
C SER A 338 11.80 -5.65 16.87
N GLN A 339 11.90 -4.31 17.03
CA GLN A 339 11.48 -3.30 16.06
C GLN A 339 9.97 -3.30 15.76
N LYS A 340 9.17 -3.69 16.73
CA LYS A 340 7.71 -3.68 16.58
C LYS A 340 7.15 -2.31 16.96
N LYS A 341 6.38 -1.73 16.05
CA LYS A 341 5.57 -0.55 16.32
C LYS A 341 4.34 -0.96 17.14
N GLU A 342 4.21 -0.41 18.35
CA GLU A 342 3.03 -0.58 19.20
C GLU A 342 2.58 0.78 19.74
N GLN A 343 1.30 1.07 19.63
CA GLN A 343 0.74 2.33 20.10
C GLN A 343 -0.63 2.12 20.74
N SER A 344 -0.90 2.87 21.79
CA SER A 344 -2.16 2.79 22.53
C SER A 344 -2.93 4.11 22.58
N SER A 345 -2.38 5.18 22.01
CA SER A 345 -2.98 6.52 22.07
C SER A 345 -2.59 7.37 20.86
N TYR A 346 -3.54 8.19 20.36
CA TYR A 346 -3.27 9.15 19.29
C TYR A 346 -2.11 10.12 19.61
N LYS A 347 -1.89 10.43 20.89
CA LYS A 347 -0.76 11.28 21.36
C LYS A 347 0.61 10.67 21.10
N ASN A 348 0.64 9.42 20.72
CA ASN A 348 1.85 8.65 20.49
C ASN A 348 2.02 8.24 19.02
N GLY A 349 1.32 8.91 18.10
CA GLY A 349 1.42 8.62 16.67
C GLY A 349 2.87 8.58 16.16
N ILE A 350 3.22 7.55 15.43
CA ILE A 350 4.54 7.37 14.81
C ILE A 350 4.40 7.51 13.31
N LEU A 351 5.12 8.47 12.74
CA LEU A 351 5.27 8.60 11.31
C LEU A 351 6.41 7.70 10.84
N LEU A 352 6.20 6.96 9.78
CA LEU A 352 7.17 6.04 9.19
C LEU A 352 7.68 6.59 7.87
N THR A 353 8.90 6.21 7.50
CA THR A 353 9.34 6.34 6.11
C THR A 353 8.51 5.45 5.19
N THR A 354 8.36 5.84 3.94
CA THR A 354 7.57 5.15 2.93
C THR A 354 7.97 3.68 2.79
N GLY A 355 7.00 2.78 2.84
CA GLY A 355 7.25 1.34 2.71
C GLY A 355 8.14 0.74 3.81
N ALA A 356 8.09 1.24 5.05
CA ALA A 356 8.91 0.78 6.17
C ALA A 356 8.57 -0.65 6.63
N THR A 357 7.43 -1.18 6.26
CA THR A 357 6.98 -2.52 6.61
C THR A 357 6.27 -3.20 5.44
N ASP A 358 6.33 -4.52 5.39
CA ASP A 358 5.57 -5.30 4.40
C ASP A 358 4.09 -5.45 4.79
N ALA A 359 3.71 -5.13 6.04
CA ALA A 359 2.32 -5.17 6.49
C ALA A 359 1.41 -4.17 5.75
N THR A 360 1.97 -3.09 5.20
CA THR A 360 1.23 -2.09 4.42
C THR A 360 1.27 -2.32 2.92
N ASN A 361 1.85 -3.45 2.47
CA ASN A 361 1.96 -3.80 1.05
C ASN A 361 0.72 -4.54 0.56
N LEU A 362 -0.02 -3.96 -0.37
CA LEU A 362 -1.14 -4.59 -1.07
C LEU A 362 -0.93 -4.42 -2.58
N GLN A 363 -0.76 -5.53 -3.31
CA GLN A 363 -0.50 -5.50 -4.75
C GLN A 363 0.69 -4.60 -5.13
N ASN A 364 1.76 -4.63 -4.36
CA ASN A 364 2.91 -3.74 -4.50
C ASN A 364 2.65 -2.24 -4.25
N ILE A 365 1.47 -1.86 -3.76
CA ILE A 365 1.15 -0.51 -3.31
C ILE A 365 1.32 -0.46 -1.80
N TYR A 366 2.20 0.40 -1.30
CA TYR A 366 2.46 0.57 0.12
C TYR A 366 1.72 1.78 0.69
N ASP A 367 1.38 1.71 1.97
CA ASP A 367 0.87 2.83 2.77
C ASP A 367 -0.41 3.48 2.18
N ILE A 368 -1.26 2.70 1.48
CA ILE A 368 -2.57 3.18 1.00
C ILE A 368 -3.55 3.44 2.16
N ALA A 369 -3.18 3.04 3.34
CA ALA A 369 -3.91 3.22 4.59
C ALA A 369 -2.98 3.72 5.69
N GLY A 370 -3.39 4.76 6.40
CA GLY A 370 -2.62 5.33 7.51
C GLY A 370 -1.39 6.12 7.05
N ASN A 371 -0.37 6.18 7.87
CA ASN A 371 0.87 6.94 7.76
C ASN A 371 0.63 8.44 7.58
N VAL A 372 0.44 8.95 6.37
CA VAL A 372 -0.05 10.32 6.13
C VAL A 372 -1.35 10.31 5.36
N TRP A 373 -2.23 11.28 5.63
CA TRP A 373 -3.30 11.63 4.72
C TRP A 373 -2.73 11.99 3.36
N GLU A 374 -3.39 11.60 2.30
CA GLU A 374 -2.94 11.91 0.94
C GLU A 374 -3.88 12.89 0.24
N TRP A 375 -3.35 14.04 -0.17
CA TRP A 375 -4.05 15.00 -1.00
C TRP A 375 -4.53 14.37 -2.31
N THR A 376 -5.78 14.65 -2.66
CA THR A 376 -6.35 14.32 -3.98
C THR A 376 -6.88 15.57 -4.66
N LEU A 377 -7.16 15.47 -5.97
CA LEU A 377 -7.88 16.50 -6.72
C LEU A 377 -9.40 16.42 -6.52
N GLU A 378 -9.86 15.58 -5.60
CA GLU A 378 -11.27 15.49 -5.22
C GLU A 378 -11.73 16.78 -4.55
N PHE A 379 -12.97 17.20 -4.85
CA PHE A 379 -13.59 18.41 -4.34
C PHE A 379 -14.83 18.07 -3.51
N CYS A 380 -15.06 18.80 -2.44
CA CYS A 380 -16.28 18.68 -1.63
C CYS A 380 -17.23 19.87 -1.83
N ASN A 381 -16.85 21.03 -1.34
CA ASN A 381 -17.65 22.26 -1.44
C ASN A 381 -16.78 23.51 -1.34
N ALA A 382 -17.36 24.69 -1.56
CA ALA A 382 -16.59 25.94 -1.58
C ALA A 382 -15.93 26.32 -0.26
N SER A 383 -16.46 25.87 0.89
CA SER A 383 -15.90 26.22 2.22
C SER A 383 -14.71 25.33 2.59
N VAL A 384 -14.76 24.06 2.19
CA VAL A 384 -13.70 23.06 2.43
C VAL A 384 -13.47 22.26 1.14
N PRO A 385 -12.80 22.89 0.17
CA PRO A 385 -12.74 22.36 -1.19
C PRO A 385 -11.77 21.20 -1.38
N CYS A 386 -10.87 20.96 -0.42
CA CYS A 386 -9.80 19.98 -0.55
C CYS A 386 -10.15 18.68 0.18
N VAL A 387 -9.84 17.56 -0.44
CA VAL A 387 -10.09 16.23 0.13
C VAL A 387 -8.78 15.48 0.26
N VAL A 388 -8.61 14.83 1.42
CA VAL A 388 -7.53 13.87 1.69
C VAL A 388 -8.11 12.48 1.91
N ARG A 389 -7.33 11.45 1.62
CA ARG A 389 -7.72 10.05 1.67
C ARG A 389 -6.77 9.22 2.54
N GLY A 390 -7.18 8.00 2.89
CA GLY A 390 -6.32 6.96 3.46
C GLY A 390 -6.17 6.95 4.97
N GLY A 391 -6.39 8.04 5.66
CA GLY A 391 -6.12 8.15 7.10
C GLY A 391 -4.66 8.50 7.40
N CYS A 392 -4.28 8.52 8.68
CA CYS A 392 -2.90 8.79 9.07
C CYS A 392 -2.53 8.19 10.44
N CYS A 393 -1.26 8.30 10.79
CA CYS A 393 -0.65 7.66 11.95
C CYS A 393 -1.21 8.08 13.32
N ILE A 394 -1.98 9.18 13.44
CA ILE A 394 -2.58 9.64 14.69
C ILE A 394 -4.07 9.34 14.83
N TYR A 395 -4.68 8.69 13.85
CA TYR A 395 -6.07 8.24 13.92
C TYR A 395 -6.15 6.73 14.14
N ALA A 396 -7.34 6.24 14.50
CA ALA A 396 -7.60 4.82 14.55
C ALA A 396 -8.04 4.30 13.16
N GLY A 397 -7.57 3.12 12.79
CA GLY A 397 -7.88 2.51 11.49
C GLY A 397 -9.12 1.63 11.49
N GLY A 398 -9.88 1.55 12.59
CA GLY A 398 -11.03 0.66 12.73
C GLY A 398 -12.15 1.20 13.64
N GLY A 399 -13.34 0.62 13.53
CA GLY A 399 -14.53 1.03 14.25
C GLY A 399 -15.33 2.09 13.51
N SER A 400 -15.75 3.17 14.17
CA SER A 400 -16.33 4.37 13.54
C SER A 400 -15.29 5.23 12.82
N ASP A 401 -14.08 4.71 12.65
CA ASP A 401 -12.88 5.47 12.40
C ASP A 401 -12.50 5.54 10.92
N ILE A 402 -11.23 5.62 10.59
CA ILE A 402 -10.70 6.17 9.34
C ILE A 402 -10.04 5.07 8.51
N PRO A 403 -10.81 4.17 7.86
CA PRO A 403 -10.25 3.17 6.96
C PRO A 403 -9.69 3.80 5.67
N ALA A 404 -9.01 3.01 4.86
CA ALA A 404 -8.40 3.43 3.59
C ALA A 404 -9.35 4.21 2.67
N LYS A 405 -10.65 3.86 2.66
CA LYS A 405 -11.65 4.57 1.83
C LYS A 405 -12.09 5.93 2.39
N TYR A 406 -11.71 6.28 3.61
CA TYR A 406 -12.21 7.49 4.26
C TYR A 406 -11.78 8.77 3.52
N ARG A 407 -12.67 9.78 3.61
CA ARG A 407 -12.46 11.13 3.09
C ARG A 407 -12.46 12.12 4.24
N SER A 408 -11.45 12.97 4.34
CA SER A 408 -11.43 14.10 5.25
C SER A 408 -11.32 15.40 4.49
N LEU A 409 -11.87 16.47 5.07
CA LEU A 409 -12.06 17.77 4.42
C LEU A 409 -11.09 18.79 4.99
N TYR A 410 -10.52 19.59 4.09
CA TYR A 410 -9.57 20.64 4.44
C TYR A 410 -9.75 21.89 3.58
N GLY A 411 -9.28 23.01 4.08
CA GLY A 411 -9.19 24.25 3.31
C GLY A 411 -7.96 24.28 2.40
N THR A 412 -7.90 25.23 1.50
CA THR A 412 -6.79 25.40 0.55
C THR A 412 -5.47 25.80 1.23
N SER A 413 -5.53 26.37 2.43
CA SER A 413 -4.36 26.79 3.22
C SER A 413 -3.84 25.71 4.15
N ASP A 414 -4.58 24.63 4.32
CA ASP A 414 -4.24 23.60 5.29
C ASP A 414 -3.00 22.80 4.84
N CYS A 415 -2.12 22.58 5.80
CA CYS A 415 -0.93 21.75 5.66
C CYS A 415 -0.45 21.35 7.05
N THR A 416 -0.34 20.07 7.30
CA THR A 416 0.04 19.55 8.62
C THR A 416 1.06 18.42 8.48
N PHE A 417 1.64 18.02 9.62
CA PHE A 417 2.65 16.97 9.66
C PHE A 417 2.18 15.63 9.12
N ASN A 418 0.90 15.37 9.18
CA ASN A 418 0.26 14.11 8.82
C ASN A 418 -0.49 14.17 7.48
N ILE A 419 -0.19 15.16 6.65
CA ILE A 419 -0.73 15.28 5.29
C ILE A 419 0.42 15.32 4.29
N GLY A 420 0.42 14.35 3.38
CA GLY A 420 1.30 14.23 2.23
C GLY A 420 0.50 14.03 0.96
N PHE A 421 1.03 13.27 0.01
CA PHE A 421 0.36 13.00 -1.26
C PHE A 421 0.95 11.78 -1.98
N ARG A 422 0.27 11.34 -3.00
CA ARG A 422 0.72 10.28 -3.92
C ARG A 422 0.57 10.74 -5.36
N VAL A 423 1.49 10.29 -6.22
CA VAL A 423 1.54 10.67 -7.62
C VAL A 423 0.88 9.61 -8.48
N GLY A 424 0.03 10.03 -9.42
CA GLY A 424 -0.52 9.20 -10.49
C GLY A 424 0.05 9.58 -11.84
N LEU A 425 0.11 8.60 -12.78
CA LEU A 425 0.51 8.83 -14.17
C LEU A 425 -0.57 8.29 -15.11
N TRP A 426 -0.91 9.09 -16.13
CA TRP A 426 -1.80 8.67 -17.22
C TRP A 426 -1.38 9.29 -18.55
N LYS A 427 -1.93 8.73 -19.66
CA LYS A 427 -1.47 9.03 -21.03
C LYS A 427 -2.56 9.68 -21.86
#